data_11633bded7f934989391468ccee839f3
#
_entry.id   11633bded7f934989391468ccee839f3
#
_cell.length_a   1.000
_cell.length_b   1.000
_cell.length_c   1.000
_cell.angle_alpha   90.00
_cell.angle_beta   90.00
_cell.angle_gamma   90.00
#
_symmetry.space_group_name_H-M   'P 1'
#
loop_
_entity.id
_entity.type
_entity.pdbx_description
1 polymer ?
#
loop_
_entity_poly.entity_id
_entity_poly.type
_entity_poly.pdbx_seq_one_letter_code
_entity_poly.pdbx_strand_id
1 'polypeptide(L)'
;IYIPHNATMSLALGMPDQSDTTIVFTAMAADIRGDNQQIVGDFVLSGNKLSRGIAKKGFCAIIDNTVSIGMGDETPLLQQAIDKGGSFFRQYPLVSGGQLIENKPKNKSDRRALAIRNDQVIMVESKGRESFHDFSQALIDLGVTDAIYLVGGTAYGWYYTKDRTQHEFGKQEPDLPETISYIIWRIK
;
A
#
# COMPACT_ATOMS: atom_id res chain seq x y z
N ILE A 1 9.76 -6.15 -8.82
CA ILE A 1 9.53 -4.70 -8.70
C ILE A 1 8.56 -4.28 -9.79
N TYR A 2 7.53 -3.54 -9.41
CA TYR A 2 6.53 -2.97 -10.31
C TYR A 2 6.74 -1.46 -10.38
N ILE A 3 6.94 -0.94 -11.56
CA ILE A 3 7.19 0.48 -11.81
C ILE A 3 6.03 1.00 -12.65
N PRO A 4 5.15 1.85 -12.10
CA PRO A 4 4.04 2.38 -12.86
C PRO A 4 4.54 3.38 -13.91
N HIS A 5 4.06 3.24 -15.15
CA HIS A 5 4.35 4.14 -16.25
C HIS A 5 3.07 4.85 -16.70
N ASN A 6 3.10 6.18 -16.80
CA ASN A 6 1.97 7.02 -17.21
C ASN A 6 0.67 6.72 -16.46
N ALA A 7 0.80 6.40 -15.18
CA ALA A 7 -0.33 6.05 -14.32
C ALA A 7 -0.32 6.91 -13.04
N THR A 8 -1.50 7.19 -12.53
CA THR A 8 -1.73 7.86 -11.25
C THR A 8 -2.21 6.87 -10.21
N MET A 9 -1.73 7.02 -8.97
CA MET A 9 -2.17 6.21 -7.84
C MET A 9 -3.39 6.83 -7.16
N SER A 10 -4.33 5.99 -6.80
CA SER A 10 -5.49 6.33 -5.96
C SER A 10 -5.75 5.22 -4.93
N LEU A 11 -6.62 5.50 -3.98
CA LEU A 11 -7.10 4.56 -2.97
C LEU A 11 -8.58 4.26 -3.23
N ALA A 12 -9.01 3.03 -2.97
CA ALA A 12 -10.40 2.60 -3.08
C ALA A 12 -10.79 1.65 -1.95
N LEU A 13 -12.08 1.53 -1.69
CA LEU A 13 -12.67 0.47 -0.86
C LEU A 13 -13.41 -0.53 -1.73
N GLY A 14 -13.38 -1.79 -1.30
CA GLY A 14 -13.91 -2.92 -2.06
C GLY A 14 -13.03 -3.31 -3.24
N MET A 15 -13.29 -4.49 -3.80
CA MET A 15 -12.55 -5.01 -4.95
C MET A 15 -12.77 -4.09 -6.16
N PRO A 16 -11.68 -3.56 -6.76
CA PRO A 16 -11.80 -2.79 -8.00
C PRO A 16 -12.36 -3.64 -9.13
N ASP A 17 -13.07 -2.99 -10.06
CA ASP A 17 -13.63 -3.68 -11.22
C ASP A 17 -12.52 -4.15 -12.18
N GLN A 18 -12.39 -5.45 -12.33
CA GLN A 18 -11.39 -6.07 -13.23
C GLN A 18 -11.67 -5.79 -14.72
N SER A 19 -12.89 -5.41 -15.06
CA SER A 19 -13.25 -5.02 -16.43
C SER A 19 -12.82 -3.59 -16.77
N ASP A 20 -12.45 -2.78 -15.78
CA ASP A 20 -11.92 -1.44 -16.00
C ASP A 20 -10.48 -1.51 -16.54
N THR A 21 -10.36 -1.46 -17.86
CA THR A 21 -9.06 -1.56 -18.56
C THR A 21 -8.13 -0.37 -18.32
N THR A 22 -8.58 0.68 -17.65
CA THR A 22 -7.72 1.79 -17.22
C THR A 22 -6.90 1.43 -15.97
N ILE A 23 -7.34 0.46 -15.17
CA ILE A 23 -6.60 -0.04 -14.01
C ILE A 23 -5.47 -0.94 -14.50
N VAL A 24 -4.23 -0.56 -14.23
CA VAL A 24 -3.04 -1.32 -14.64
C VAL A 24 -2.34 -2.03 -13.49
N PHE A 25 -2.69 -1.70 -12.26
CA PHE A 25 -2.18 -2.36 -11.07
C PHE A 25 -3.12 -2.15 -9.89
N THR A 26 -3.27 -3.17 -9.04
CA THR A 26 -3.98 -3.07 -7.77
C THR A 26 -3.38 -4.01 -6.72
N ALA A 27 -3.37 -3.56 -5.47
CA ALA A 27 -2.97 -4.36 -4.30
C ALA A 27 -3.71 -3.90 -3.05
N MET A 28 -3.96 -4.83 -2.12
CA MET A 28 -4.56 -4.49 -0.82
C MET A 28 -3.64 -3.58 -0.01
N ALA A 29 -4.20 -2.52 0.59
CA ALA A 29 -3.46 -1.45 1.25
C ALA A 29 -3.42 -1.57 2.77
N ALA A 30 -4.47 -1.14 3.47
CA ALA A 30 -4.55 -1.16 4.92
C ALA A 30 -5.06 -2.51 5.43
N ASP A 31 -4.64 -2.88 6.64
CA ASP A 31 -5.22 -4.04 7.33
C ASP A 31 -6.60 -3.73 7.86
N ILE A 32 -7.40 -4.77 8.00
CA ILE A 32 -8.68 -4.76 8.72
C ILE A 32 -8.57 -5.62 9.99
N ARG A 33 -9.41 -5.32 10.96
CA ARG A 33 -9.53 -6.11 12.20
C ARG A 33 -10.29 -7.40 11.93
N GLY A 34 -9.82 -8.50 12.51
CA GLY A 34 -10.47 -9.79 12.35
C GLY A 34 -11.81 -9.93 13.12
N ASP A 35 -12.02 -9.11 14.16
CA ASP A 35 -13.20 -9.17 15.02
C ASP A 35 -14.42 -8.41 14.47
N ASN A 36 -14.21 -7.32 13.76
CA ASN A 36 -15.28 -6.43 13.30
C ASN A 36 -15.07 -5.88 11.88
N GLN A 37 -14.01 -6.32 11.19
CA GLN A 37 -13.67 -5.94 9.83
C GLN A 37 -13.40 -4.42 9.61
N GLN A 38 -13.22 -3.66 10.70
CA GLN A 38 -12.90 -2.24 10.60
C GLN A 38 -11.44 -2.04 10.17
N ILE A 39 -11.18 -0.99 9.41
CA ILE A 39 -9.83 -0.61 8.96
C ILE A 39 -8.97 -0.24 10.16
N VAL A 40 -7.73 -0.72 10.17
CA VAL A 40 -6.76 -0.47 11.24
C VAL A 40 -6.03 0.85 11.02
N GLY A 41 -6.14 1.78 11.99
CA GLY A 41 -5.44 3.05 11.98
C GLY A 41 -6.19 4.16 11.23
N ASP A 42 -5.57 5.34 11.15
CA ASP A 42 -6.15 6.45 10.40
C ASP A 42 -6.30 6.07 8.92
N PHE A 43 -7.49 6.34 8.39
CA PHE A 43 -7.83 6.09 7.00
C PHE A 43 -8.74 7.20 6.47
N VAL A 44 -8.29 7.85 5.40
CA VAL A 44 -9.03 8.90 4.69
C VAL A 44 -9.19 8.49 3.24
N LEU A 45 -10.39 8.58 2.73
CA LEU A 45 -10.71 8.36 1.31
C LEU A 45 -11.41 9.59 0.75
N SER A 46 -10.78 10.24 -0.23
CA SER A 46 -11.31 11.44 -0.89
C SER A 46 -11.79 12.50 0.12
N GLY A 47 -10.94 12.82 1.11
CA GLY A 47 -11.22 13.78 2.18
C GLY A 47 -12.08 13.26 3.33
N ASN A 48 -12.71 12.10 3.20
CA ASN A 48 -13.57 11.54 4.25
C ASN A 48 -12.76 10.62 5.18
N LYS A 49 -12.71 10.97 6.46
CA LYS A 49 -12.05 10.15 7.47
C LYS A 49 -12.94 8.99 7.90
N LEU A 50 -12.59 7.77 7.49
CA LEU A 50 -13.38 6.55 7.70
C LEU A 50 -12.91 5.72 8.91
N SER A 51 -11.65 5.88 9.33
CA SER A 51 -11.09 5.20 10.50
C SER A 51 -10.09 6.09 11.23
N ARG A 52 -9.84 5.77 12.51
CA ARG A 52 -8.93 6.53 13.39
C ARG A 52 -7.97 5.60 14.12
N GLY A 53 -6.78 6.14 14.43
CA GLY A 53 -5.79 5.50 15.30
C GLY A 53 -4.39 5.45 14.70
N ILE A 54 -3.42 5.18 15.57
CA ILE A 54 -1.99 5.14 15.24
C ILE A 54 -1.39 3.75 15.52
N ALA A 55 -2.19 2.69 15.36
CA ALA A 55 -1.75 1.31 15.62
C ALA A 55 -0.49 0.93 14.82
N LYS A 56 -0.29 1.57 13.68
CA LYS A 56 0.89 1.44 12.82
C LYS A 56 1.41 2.83 12.47
N LYS A 57 2.73 3.02 12.61
CA LYS A 57 3.36 4.35 12.47
C LYS A 57 3.66 4.74 11.03
N GLY A 58 3.77 3.78 10.11
CA GLY A 58 3.93 4.06 8.70
C GLY A 58 2.65 4.62 8.11
N PHE A 59 2.78 5.49 7.11
CA PHE A 59 1.65 6.06 6.39
C PHE A 59 1.94 6.28 4.90
N CYS A 60 0.89 6.30 4.12
CA CYS A 60 0.86 6.83 2.77
C CYS A 60 -0.21 7.91 2.67
N ALA A 61 0.14 9.05 2.09
CA ALA A 61 -0.78 10.13 1.74
C ALA A 61 -0.77 10.34 0.22
N ILE A 62 -1.95 10.52 -0.36
CA ILE A 62 -2.17 10.83 -1.78
C ILE A 62 -2.93 12.14 -1.84
N ILE A 63 -2.22 13.23 -2.18
CA ILE A 63 -2.77 14.59 -2.19
C ILE A 63 -2.33 15.27 -3.48
N ASP A 64 -3.27 15.83 -4.22
CA ASP A 64 -2.98 16.53 -5.49
C ASP A 64 -2.13 15.67 -6.46
N ASN A 65 -2.45 14.37 -6.59
CA ASN A 65 -1.71 13.36 -7.35
C ASN A 65 -0.26 13.10 -6.86
N THR A 66 0.14 13.66 -5.73
CA THR A 66 1.43 13.39 -5.11
C THR A 66 1.29 12.31 -4.07
N VAL A 67 2.14 11.29 -4.15
CA VAL A 67 2.23 10.21 -3.17
C VAL A 67 3.38 10.50 -2.22
N SER A 68 3.08 10.52 -0.93
CA SER A 68 4.06 10.67 0.15
C SER A 68 4.03 9.45 1.04
N ILE A 69 5.18 8.86 1.32
CA ILE A 69 5.36 7.74 2.24
C ILE A 69 6.23 8.23 3.40
N GLY A 70 5.85 7.88 4.62
CA GLY A 70 6.61 8.28 5.79
C GLY A 70 6.24 7.50 7.04
N MET A 71 6.80 7.92 8.17
CA MET A 71 6.59 7.33 9.47
C MET A 71 6.42 8.42 10.54
N GLY A 72 5.48 8.23 11.44
CA GLY A 72 5.25 9.08 12.61
C GLY A 72 3.89 8.84 13.25
N ASP A 73 3.79 9.14 14.54
CA ASP A 73 2.51 9.07 15.25
C ASP A 73 1.59 10.19 14.76
N GLU A 74 2.14 11.37 14.56
CA GLU A 74 1.48 12.55 14.01
C GLU A 74 2.12 12.94 12.68
N THR A 75 1.32 13.45 11.76
CA THR A 75 1.76 14.02 10.49
C THR A 75 0.75 15.04 9.99
N PRO A 76 1.19 16.21 9.50
CA PRO A 76 0.30 17.20 8.91
C PRO A 76 -0.42 16.68 7.66
N LEU A 77 0.13 15.65 7.00
CA LEU A 77 -0.44 15.06 5.79
C LEU A 77 -1.81 14.40 6.03
N LEU A 78 -2.09 13.93 7.25
CA LEU A 78 -3.43 13.41 7.58
C LEU A 78 -4.50 14.50 7.46
N GLN A 79 -4.26 15.65 8.08
CA GLN A 79 -5.20 16.78 8.00
C GLN A 79 -5.27 17.36 6.59
N GLN A 80 -4.13 17.49 5.91
CA GLN A 80 -4.09 17.94 4.52
C GLN A 80 -4.87 17.02 3.58
N ALA A 81 -4.81 15.69 3.78
CA ALA A 81 -5.62 14.76 2.99
C ALA A 81 -7.12 14.99 3.19
N ILE A 82 -7.55 15.30 4.42
CA ILE A 82 -8.95 15.64 4.70
C ILE A 82 -9.33 16.96 4.01
N ASP A 83 -8.55 18.00 4.22
CA ASP A 83 -8.88 19.37 3.77
C ASP A 83 -8.87 19.52 2.25
N LYS A 84 -8.00 18.75 1.57
CA LYS A 84 -7.82 18.81 0.11
C LYS A 84 -8.54 17.71 -0.67
N GLY A 85 -9.39 16.90 -0.01
CA GLY A 85 -10.06 15.79 -0.70
C GLY A 85 -9.11 14.67 -1.12
N GLY A 86 -7.96 14.55 -0.48
CA GLY A 86 -6.97 13.50 -0.71
C GLY A 86 -7.30 12.19 0.02
N SER A 87 -6.34 11.27 0.00
CA SER A 87 -6.44 9.97 0.67
C SER A 87 -5.23 9.72 1.56
N PHE A 88 -5.46 8.91 2.60
CA PHE A 88 -4.42 8.59 3.60
C PHE A 88 -4.70 7.22 4.20
N PHE A 89 -3.67 6.40 4.43
CA PHE A 89 -3.79 5.18 5.22
C PHE A 89 -2.52 4.89 6.01
N ARG A 90 -2.68 4.10 7.08
CA ARG A 90 -1.57 3.64 7.92
C ARG A 90 -1.24 2.19 7.67
N GLN A 91 0.07 1.88 7.77
CA GLN A 91 0.60 0.52 7.68
C GLN A 91 1.95 0.41 8.42
N TYR A 92 2.51 -0.81 8.54
CA TYR A 92 3.84 -0.99 9.12
C TYR A 92 4.90 -0.24 8.30
N PRO A 93 5.72 0.62 8.92
CA PRO A 93 6.88 1.19 8.27
C PRO A 93 7.94 0.10 8.09
N LEU A 94 8.56 0.02 6.93
CA LEU A 94 9.62 -0.94 6.62
C LEU A 94 10.98 -0.26 6.51
N VAL A 95 11.03 0.85 5.83
CA VAL A 95 12.22 1.70 5.65
C VAL A 95 11.82 3.14 5.84
N SER A 96 12.64 3.93 6.53
CA SER A 96 12.47 5.38 6.66
C SER A 96 13.82 6.08 6.62
N GLY A 97 13.96 7.06 5.70
CA GLY A 97 15.22 7.74 5.46
C GLY A 97 16.38 6.80 5.13
N GLY A 98 16.12 5.71 4.41
CA GLY A 98 17.11 4.69 4.06
C GLY A 98 17.52 3.76 5.20
N GLN A 99 16.83 3.80 6.33
CA GLN A 99 17.12 2.97 7.50
C GLN A 99 16.01 1.93 7.72
N LEU A 100 16.42 0.72 8.13
CA LEU A 100 15.53 -0.37 8.47
C LEU A 100 14.69 -0.03 9.72
N ILE A 101 13.38 -0.27 9.62
CA ILE A 101 12.49 -0.15 10.76
C ILE A 101 12.08 -1.54 11.25
N GLU A 102 12.43 -1.85 12.50
CA GLU A 102 12.06 -3.12 13.11
C GLU A 102 10.57 -3.18 13.44
N ASN A 103 9.95 -4.29 13.08
CA ASN A 103 8.55 -4.57 13.36
C ASN A 103 8.38 -5.78 14.30
N LYS A 104 7.32 -5.77 15.11
CA LYS A 104 7.05 -6.83 16.09
C LYS A 104 6.75 -8.21 15.46
N PRO A 105 5.94 -8.33 14.39
CA PRO A 105 5.65 -9.64 13.80
C PRO A 105 6.91 -10.31 13.28
N LYS A 106 7.15 -11.56 13.70
CA LYS A 106 8.35 -12.35 13.33
C LYS A 106 8.04 -13.49 12.35
N ASN A 107 6.78 -13.64 11.95
CA ASN A 107 6.38 -14.65 10.97
C ASN A 107 6.94 -14.36 9.58
N LYS A 108 7.17 -15.40 8.80
CA LYS A 108 7.50 -15.30 7.38
C LYS A 108 6.23 -15.42 6.54
N SER A 109 6.14 -14.57 5.53
CA SER A 109 5.03 -14.52 4.56
C SER A 109 5.51 -13.89 3.25
N ASP A 110 4.77 -14.06 2.19
CA ASP A 110 4.98 -13.25 0.99
C ASP A 110 4.74 -11.79 1.36
N ARG A 111 5.73 -10.95 1.09
CA ARG A 111 5.74 -9.55 1.52
C ARG A 111 5.55 -8.62 0.33
N ARG A 112 4.79 -7.55 0.55
CA ARG A 112 4.61 -6.46 -0.41
C ARG A 112 4.87 -5.14 0.26
N ALA A 113 5.41 -4.20 -0.50
CA ALA A 113 5.69 -2.83 -0.04
C ALA A 113 5.33 -1.81 -1.11
N LEU A 114 4.79 -0.68 -0.66
CA LEU A 114 4.78 0.56 -1.40
C LEU A 114 6.04 1.32 -0.98
N ALA A 115 6.83 1.77 -1.93
CA ALA A 115 8.16 2.29 -1.64
C ALA A 115 8.53 3.48 -2.54
N ILE A 116 9.45 4.31 -2.05
CA ILE A 116 10.11 5.36 -2.82
C ILE A 116 11.54 4.95 -3.12
N ARG A 117 11.91 5.00 -4.39
CA ARG A 117 13.26 4.78 -4.87
C ARG A 117 13.57 5.76 -6.00
N ASN A 118 14.67 6.53 -5.89
CA ASN A 118 15.04 7.56 -6.86
C ASN A 118 13.86 8.52 -7.15
N ASP A 119 13.20 9.00 -6.12
CA ASP A 119 12.02 9.89 -6.17
C ASP A 119 10.81 9.30 -6.94
N GLN A 120 10.83 8.01 -7.22
CA GLN A 120 9.74 7.30 -7.89
C GLN A 120 9.02 6.37 -6.93
N VAL A 121 7.70 6.39 -6.98
CA VAL A 121 6.86 5.42 -6.26
C VAL A 121 6.88 4.10 -7.01
N ILE A 122 7.24 3.04 -6.30
CA ILE A 122 7.29 1.67 -6.82
C ILE A 122 6.55 0.72 -5.89
N MET A 123 6.16 -0.43 -6.40
CA MET A 123 5.78 -1.56 -5.59
C MET A 123 6.82 -2.68 -5.66
N VAL A 124 7.08 -3.30 -4.50
CA VAL A 124 8.03 -4.42 -4.40
C VAL A 124 7.32 -5.61 -3.76
N GLU A 125 7.53 -6.79 -4.32
CA GLU A 125 7.05 -8.06 -3.78
C GLU A 125 8.23 -9.01 -3.58
N SER A 126 8.24 -9.75 -2.48
CA SER A 126 9.22 -10.81 -2.26
C SER A 126 8.93 -12.00 -3.19
N LYS A 127 9.98 -12.70 -3.63
CA LYS A 127 9.84 -13.94 -4.43
C LYS A 127 9.45 -15.17 -3.61
N GLY A 128 9.46 -15.03 -2.29
CA GLY A 128 9.15 -16.10 -1.35
C GLY A 128 8.79 -15.52 0.01
N ARG A 129 8.59 -16.42 0.98
CA ARG A 129 8.20 -16.05 2.33
C ARG A 129 9.37 -15.46 3.09
N GLU A 130 9.26 -14.17 3.47
CA GLU A 130 10.28 -13.42 4.18
C GLU A 130 9.77 -12.87 5.53
N SER A 131 10.70 -12.67 6.47
CA SER A 131 10.44 -11.87 7.66
C SER A 131 10.28 -10.39 7.29
N PHE A 132 9.74 -9.57 8.18
CA PHE A 132 9.77 -8.10 7.98
C PHE A 132 11.20 -7.58 7.92
N HIS A 133 12.09 -8.10 8.78
CA HIS A 133 13.49 -7.70 8.82
C HIS A 133 14.21 -7.96 7.49
N ASP A 134 14.19 -9.21 7.02
CA ASP A 134 14.89 -9.60 5.79
C ASP A 134 14.34 -8.85 4.57
N PHE A 135 13.01 -8.67 4.51
CA PHE A 135 12.38 -7.92 3.43
C PHE A 135 12.74 -6.43 3.46
N SER A 136 12.75 -5.80 4.67
CA SER A 136 13.18 -4.41 4.82
C SER A 136 14.64 -4.20 4.46
N GLN A 137 15.52 -5.15 4.82
CA GLN A 137 16.92 -5.11 4.41
C GLN A 137 17.07 -5.20 2.89
N ALA A 138 16.34 -6.09 2.25
CA ALA A 138 16.36 -6.20 0.79
C ALA A 138 15.86 -4.92 0.09
N LEU A 139 14.90 -4.20 0.68
CA LEU A 139 14.45 -2.90 0.17
C LEU A 139 15.57 -1.85 0.24
N ILE A 140 16.32 -1.81 1.34
CA ILE A 140 17.48 -0.92 1.48
C ILE A 140 18.56 -1.26 0.44
N ASP A 141 18.87 -2.54 0.27
CA ASP A 141 19.86 -3.00 -0.72
C ASP A 141 19.45 -2.65 -2.16
N LEU A 142 18.15 -2.49 -2.41
CA LEU A 142 17.59 -1.98 -3.67
C LEU A 142 17.62 -0.45 -3.81
N GLY A 143 18.11 0.28 -2.80
CA GLY A 143 18.16 1.74 -2.80
C GLY A 143 16.83 2.43 -2.46
N VAL A 144 15.93 1.75 -1.76
CA VAL A 144 14.68 2.33 -1.26
C VAL A 144 14.98 3.28 -0.11
N THR A 145 14.41 4.48 -0.16
CA THR A 145 14.54 5.49 0.90
C THR A 145 13.41 5.44 1.93
N ASP A 146 12.20 5.17 1.49
CA ASP A 146 11.03 5.08 2.35
C ASP A 146 10.11 3.95 1.84
N ALA A 147 9.56 3.16 2.76
CA ALA A 147 8.65 2.09 2.41
C ALA A 147 7.69 1.77 3.56
N ILE A 148 6.45 1.48 3.19
CA ILE A 148 5.45 0.88 4.05
C ILE A 148 5.00 -0.47 3.50
N TYR A 149 4.56 -1.32 4.41
CA TYR A 149 3.99 -2.62 4.07
C TYR A 149 2.66 -2.44 3.33
N LEU A 150 2.37 -3.33 2.40
CA LEU A 150 1.05 -3.60 1.86
C LEU A 150 0.65 -5.01 2.23
N VAL A 151 -0.66 -5.29 2.34
CA VAL A 151 -1.11 -6.61 2.76
C VAL A 151 -0.55 -7.67 1.81
N GLY A 152 0.25 -8.58 2.36
CA GLY A 152 0.93 -9.66 1.64
C GLY A 152 0.22 -11.00 1.76
N GLY A 153 0.99 -12.10 1.70
CA GLY A 153 0.46 -13.45 1.79
C GLY A 153 -0.54 -13.73 0.67
N THR A 154 -1.73 -14.20 1.04
CA THR A 154 -2.80 -14.54 0.09
C THR A 154 -3.61 -13.34 -0.40
N ALA A 155 -3.30 -12.10 0.04
CA ALA A 155 -4.01 -10.90 -0.41
C ALA A 155 -3.97 -10.78 -1.93
N TYR A 156 -5.16 -10.70 -2.53
CA TYR A 156 -5.34 -10.70 -3.97
C TYR A 156 -5.06 -9.32 -4.59
N GLY A 157 -4.51 -9.34 -5.78
CA GLY A 157 -4.34 -8.20 -6.63
C GLY A 157 -3.91 -8.61 -8.03
N TRP A 158 -3.86 -7.65 -8.96
CA TRP A 158 -3.43 -7.90 -10.34
C TRP A 158 -2.66 -6.73 -10.91
N TYR A 159 -1.96 -7.00 -12.01
CA TYR A 159 -1.29 -5.98 -12.79
C TYR A 159 -1.24 -6.35 -14.27
N TYR A 160 -1.04 -5.35 -15.11
CA TYR A 160 -0.82 -5.53 -16.54
C TYR A 160 0.62 -5.21 -16.89
N THR A 161 1.24 -6.04 -17.72
CA THR A 161 2.52 -5.78 -18.36
C THR A 161 2.34 -4.84 -19.57
N LYS A 162 3.45 -4.38 -20.15
CA LYS A 162 3.41 -3.45 -21.30
C LYS A 162 2.65 -3.99 -22.51
N ASP A 163 2.68 -5.30 -22.71
CA ASP A 163 1.96 -6.02 -23.77
C ASP A 163 0.47 -6.27 -23.45
N ARG A 164 -0.03 -5.69 -22.35
CA ARG A 164 -1.41 -5.85 -21.85
C ARG A 164 -1.76 -7.26 -21.39
N THR A 165 -0.77 -8.07 -21.06
CA THR A 165 -1.01 -9.34 -20.40
C THR A 165 -1.32 -9.11 -18.92
N GLN A 166 -2.46 -9.64 -18.47
CA GLN A 166 -2.85 -9.60 -17.05
C GLN A 166 -2.13 -10.69 -16.27
N HIS A 167 -1.63 -10.30 -15.12
CA HIS A 167 -1.05 -11.20 -14.12
C HIS A 167 -1.72 -10.96 -12.77
N GLU A 168 -1.81 -12.01 -11.98
CA GLU A 168 -2.42 -11.98 -10.65
C GLU A 168 -1.42 -12.42 -9.60
N PHE A 169 -1.63 -11.97 -8.38
CA PHE A 169 -0.95 -12.46 -7.19
C PHE A 169 -1.94 -12.66 -6.05
N GLY A 170 -1.55 -13.52 -5.09
CA GLY A 170 -2.44 -13.93 -4.00
C GLY A 170 -3.55 -14.87 -4.48
N LYS A 171 -4.67 -14.85 -3.77
CA LYS A 171 -5.83 -15.70 -4.05
C LYS A 171 -7.10 -14.89 -3.98
N GLN A 172 -7.87 -14.90 -5.04
CA GLN A 172 -9.19 -14.28 -5.04
C GLN A 172 -10.13 -15.07 -4.12
N GLU A 173 -10.72 -14.36 -3.16
CA GLU A 173 -11.73 -14.90 -2.25
C GLU A 173 -13.10 -14.28 -2.59
N PRO A 174 -14.19 -15.09 -2.63
CA PRO A 174 -15.48 -14.61 -3.13
C PRO A 174 -16.16 -13.61 -2.20
N ASP A 175 -15.93 -13.68 -0.89
CA ASP A 175 -16.68 -12.93 0.12
C ASP A 175 -15.76 -11.97 0.92
N LEU A 176 -14.95 -11.19 0.22
CA LEU A 176 -14.12 -10.19 0.89
C LEU A 176 -14.97 -9.04 1.45
N PRO A 177 -14.67 -8.58 2.69
CA PRO A 177 -15.34 -7.42 3.27
C PRO A 177 -15.22 -6.17 2.39
N GLU A 178 -16.28 -5.39 2.28
CA GLU A 178 -16.30 -4.12 1.55
C GLU A 178 -15.32 -3.07 2.12
N THR A 179 -14.90 -3.25 3.37
CA THR A 179 -13.91 -2.40 4.04
C THR A 179 -12.47 -2.66 3.62
N ILE A 180 -12.20 -3.70 2.83
CA ILE A 180 -10.85 -3.91 2.29
C ILE A 180 -10.50 -2.77 1.35
N SER A 181 -9.34 -2.18 1.60
CA SER A 181 -8.82 -1.07 0.80
C SER A 181 -7.78 -1.54 -0.20
N TYR A 182 -7.76 -0.89 -1.35
CA TYR A 182 -6.82 -1.14 -2.43
C TYR A 182 -6.12 0.14 -2.86
N ILE A 183 -4.81 0.06 -3.08
CA ILE A 183 -4.13 1.01 -3.96
C ILE A 183 -4.41 0.61 -5.41
N ILE A 184 -4.63 1.60 -6.24
CA ILE A 184 -4.96 1.42 -7.66
C ILE A 184 -4.08 2.36 -8.48
N TRP A 185 -3.45 1.84 -9.54
CA TRP A 185 -2.86 2.68 -10.59
C TRP A 185 -3.73 2.66 -11.83
N ARG A 186 -4.10 3.87 -12.29
CA ARG A 186 -4.82 4.07 -13.55
C ARG A 186 -3.94 4.80 -14.55
N ILE A 187 -3.95 4.31 -15.79
CA ILE A 187 -3.38 5.06 -16.91
C ILE A 187 -4.25 6.30 -17.21
N LYS A 188 -3.57 7.35 -17.65
CA LYS A 188 -4.21 8.59 -18.08
C LYS A 188 -4.85 8.44 -19.45
#